data_27ba399a1653d6c11361fa8fc2ec8182
#
_entry.id   27ba399a1653d6c11361fa8fc2ec8182
#
_cell.length_a   1.000
_cell.length_b   1.000
_cell.length_c   1.000
_cell.angle_alpha   90.00
_cell.angle_beta   90.00
_cell.angle_gamma   90.00
#
_symmetry.space_group_name_H-M   'P 1'
#
loop_
_entity.id
_entity.type
_entity.pdbx_description
1 polymer ?
#
loop_
_entity_poly.entity_id
_entity_poly.type
_entity_poly.pdbx_seq_one_letter_code
_entity_poly.pdbx_strand_id
1 'polypeptide(L)' 'MAKKRVHEIAKAEGITSKELLAALNAAGIEAKAAASSVEEADAKKALAAGGKKAP' A
#
# COMPACT_ATOMS: atom_id res chain seq x y z
N MET A 1 2.53 12.60 -9.47
CA MET A 1 3.27 11.60 -8.80
C MET A 1 3.69 12.00 -7.43
N ALA A 2 3.08 11.49 -6.45
CA ALA A 2 3.37 11.79 -5.07
C ALA A 2 3.76 10.53 -4.35
N LYS A 3 4.92 10.55 -3.77
CA LYS A 3 5.37 9.42 -2.98
C LYS A 3 5.03 9.65 -1.54
N LYS A 4 4.49 8.65 -0.91
CA LYS A 4 4.15 8.71 0.49
C LYS A 4 4.62 7.45 1.17
N ARG A 5 4.77 7.53 2.47
CA ARG A 5 5.18 6.37 3.22
C ARG A 5 4.03 5.38 3.33
N VAL A 6 4.41 4.12 3.38
CA VAL A 6 3.41 3.06 3.41
C VAL A 6 2.42 3.27 4.55
N HIS A 7 2.93 3.59 5.74
CA HIS A 7 2.04 3.73 6.89
C HIS A 7 1.10 4.92 6.72
N GLU A 8 1.53 5.96 6.01
CA GLU A 8 0.64 7.09 5.76
C GLU A 8 -0.47 6.74 4.80
N ILE A 9 -0.12 5.99 3.76
CA ILE A 9 -1.12 5.55 2.81
C ILE A 9 -2.10 4.59 3.46
N ALA A 10 -1.59 3.69 4.27
CA ALA A 10 -2.44 2.74 4.98
C ALA A 10 -3.44 3.46 5.86
N LYS A 11 -2.97 4.48 6.55
CA LYS A 11 -3.83 5.25 7.42
C LYS A 11 -4.93 5.94 6.62
N ALA A 12 -4.55 6.51 5.48
CA ALA A 12 -5.52 7.19 4.63
C ALA A 12 -6.55 6.22 4.07
N GLU A 13 -6.11 4.99 3.81
CA GLU A 13 -7.02 3.99 3.27
C GLU A 13 -7.80 3.24 4.35
N GLY A 14 -7.45 3.46 5.60
CA GLY A 14 -8.16 2.81 6.69
C GLY A 14 -7.73 1.37 6.91
N ILE A 15 -6.51 1.04 6.54
CA ILE A 15 -5.97 -0.30 6.73
C ILE A 15 -4.67 -0.21 7.49
N THR A 16 -4.14 -1.35 7.88
CA THR A 16 -2.86 -1.38 8.55
C THR A 16 -1.74 -1.35 7.54
N SER A 17 -0.58 -0.87 7.97
CA SER A 17 0.56 -0.85 7.08
C SER A 17 0.96 -2.25 6.66
N LYS A 18 0.75 -3.22 7.53
CA LYS A 18 1.05 -4.60 7.21
C LYS A 18 0.20 -5.08 6.05
N GLU A 19 -1.08 -4.73 6.07
CA GLU A 19 -1.97 -5.12 4.99
C GLU A 19 -1.58 -4.44 3.70
N LEU A 20 -1.20 -3.16 3.79
CA LEU A 20 -0.77 -2.46 2.61
C LEU A 20 0.51 -3.06 2.04
N LEU A 21 1.43 -3.42 2.92
CA LEU A 21 2.67 -4.06 2.46
C LEU A 21 2.38 -5.35 1.73
N ALA A 22 1.45 -6.14 2.26
CA ALA A 22 1.09 -7.39 1.61
C ALA A 22 0.48 -7.13 0.23
N ALA A 23 -0.36 -6.11 0.14
CA ALA A 23 -0.97 -5.76 -1.14
C ALA A 23 0.09 -5.29 -2.13
N LEU A 24 1.04 -4.49 -1.66
CA LEU A 24 2.09 -3.99 -2.53
C LEU A 24 2.94 -5.13 -3.07
N ASN A 25 3.29 -6.06 -2.19
CA ASN A 25 4.09 -7.20 -2.62
C ASN A 25 3.32 -8.06 -3.59
N ALA A 26 2.04 -8.24 -3.36
CA ALA A 26 1.22 -9.03 -4.27
C ALA A 26 1.11 -8.36 -5.64
N ALA A 27 1.17 -7.04 -5.65
CA ALA A 27 1.10 -6.31 -6.91
C ALA A 27 2.47 -6.18 -7.59
N GLY A 28 3.50 -6.72 -6.96
CA GLY A 28 4.83 -6.64 -7.54
C GLY A 28 5.54 -5.35 -7.22
N ILE A 29 5.06 -4.60 -6.28
CA ILE A 29 5.70 -3.36 -5.89
C ILE A 29 6.59 -3.62 -4.70
N GLU A 30 7.82 -3.19 -4.80
CA GLU A 30 8.78 -3.44 -3.74
C GLU A 30 8.55 -2.52 -2.57
N ALA A 31 8.17 -3.08 -1.45
CA ALA A 31 8.02 -2.32 -0.22
C ALA A 31 8.44 -3.24 0.92
N LYS A 32 9.44 -2.82 1.65
CA LYS A 32 10.02 -3.69 2.66
C LYS A 32 9.52 -3.41 4.05
N ALA A 33 9.13 -2.21 4.32
CA ALA A 33 8.70 -1.84 5.65
C ALA A 33 7.69 -0.72 5.57
N ALA A 34 6.99 -0.51 6.68
CA ALA A 34 6.00 0.54 6.73
C ALA A 34 6.60 1.92 6.50
N ALA A 35 7.89 2.06 6.72
CA ALA A 35 8.57 3.32 6.50
C ALA A 35 8.98 3.52 5.04
N SER A 36 8.81 2.51 4.21
CA SER A 36 9.16 2.62 2.80
C SER A 36 8.25 3.62 2.11
N SER A 37 8.83 4.31 1.14
CA SER A 37 8.06 5.26 0.34
C SER A 37 7.63 4.60 -0.95
N VAL A 38 6.38 4.74 -1.30
CA VAL A 38 5.88 4.23 -2.56
C VAL A 38 4.97 5.28 -3.17
N GLU A 39 4.75 5.16 -4.47
CA GLU A 39 3.84 6.06 -5.14
C GLU A 39 2.43 5.83 -4.63
N GLU A 40 1.77 6.92 -4.34
CA GLU A 40 0.40 6.81 -3.87
C GLU A 40 -0.48 6.10 -4.91
N ALA A 41 -0.26 6.41 -6.16
CA ALA A 41 -1.03 5.77 -7.23
C ALA A 41 -0.76 4.27 -7.27
N ASP A 42 0.49 3.88 -7.06
CA ASP A 42 0.83 2.47 -7.04
C ASP A 42 0.17 1.76 -5.88
N ALA A 43 0.14 2.40 -4.72
CA ALA A 43 -0.48 1.81 -3.56
C ALA A 43 -1.98 1.62 -3.78
N LYS A 44 -2.62 2.62 -4.35
CA LYS A 44 -4.04 2.51 -4.63
C LYS A 44 -4.31 1.41 -5.64
N LYS A 45 -3.46 1.30 -6.64
CA LYS A 45 -3.61 0.27 -7.64
C LYS A 45 -3.45 -1.11 -7.00
N ALA A 46 -2.48 -1.24 -6.10
CA ALA A 46 -2.26 -2.50 -5.41
C ALA A 46 -3.47 -2.88 -4.57
N LEU A 47 -4.03 -1.92 -3.88
CA LEU A 47 -5.20 -2.19 -3.07
C LEU A 47 -6.39 -2.58 -3.91
N ALA A 48 -6.56 -1.92 -5.04
CA ALA A 48 -7.67 -2.22 -5.92
C ALA A 48 -7.50 -3.60 -6.56
N ALA A 49 -6.28 -3.97 -6.84
CA ALA A 49 -6.02 -5.23 -7.51
C ALA A 49 -5.98 -6.40 -6.56
N GLY A 50 -5.36 -6.23 -5.40
CA GLY A 50 -5.15 -7.37 -4.56
C GLY A 50 -5.57 -7.19 -3.15
N GLY A 51 -5.89 -6.09 -2.85
CA GLY A 51 -6.11 -5.82 -1.55
C GLY A 51 -7.36 -6.30 -0.99
N LYS A 52 -7.65 -6.18 -0.64
CA LYS A 52 -8.41 -6.19 0.12
C LYS A 52 -9.27 -6.34 0.69
N LYS A 53 -9.73 -6.22 0.99
CA LYS A 53 -10.41 -6.33 1.71
C LYS A 53 -11.60 -6.47 1.65
N ALA A 54 -12.06 -6.76 1.85
CA ALA A 54 -13.11 -6.94 1.63
C ALA A 54 -14.12 -6.86 2.07
N PRO A 55 -14.81 -6.68 1.92
CA PRO A 55 -15.96 -6.44 2.48
C PRO A 55 -16.81 -7.26 2.81
#